data_b704bcfb1b7de108c743ea1d14f77f1f
#
_entry.id   b704bcfb1b7de108c743ea1d14f77f1f
#
_cell.length_a   1.000
_cell.length_b   1.000
_cell.length_c   1.000
_cell.angle_alpha   90.00
_cell.angle_beta   90.00
_cell.angle_gamma   90.00
#
_symmetry.space_group_name_H-M   'P 1'
#
loop_
_entity.id
_entity.type
_entity.pdbx_description
1 polymer ?
#
loop_
_entity_poly.entity_id
_entity_poly.type
_entity_poly.pdbx_seq_one_letter_code
_entity_poly.pdbx_strand_id
1 'polypeptide(L)'
;MNGVPCSIPSYTVEDSLNITPGLNKYREGYSVPFDTHRSRANDEIDKAQRYIIIGYGFGDDHLETHLIQQLNAGKPALIFTHSLSAKAESLVKGCSGITAFCHANSNDTKVLNSSTEVVLAGINLWDIHEMIKEVF
;
A
#
# COMPACT_ATOMS: atom_id res chain seq x y z
N MET A 1 -32.41 11.98 27.08
CA MET A 1 -30.96 11.80 27.13
C MET A 1 -30.30 12.79 26.21
N ASN A 2 -29.59 13.72 26.77
CA ASN A 2 -28.90 14.74 26.01
C ASN A 2 -27.58 14.15 25.57
N GLY A 3 -27.56 13.59 24.36
CA GLY A 3 -26.28 13.30 23.72
C GLY A 3 -25.52 14.61 23.54
N VAL A 4 -24.30 14.68 24.03
CA VAL A 4 -23.40 15.79 23.70
C VAL A 4 -23.31 15.80 22.18
N PRO A 5 -23.67 16.93 21.49
CA PRO A 5 -23.48 16.99 20.06
C PRO A 5 -21.99 16.82 19.82
N CYS A 6 -21.64 15.71 19.23
CA CYS A 6 -20.31 15.54 18.66
C CYS A 6 -20.23 16.58 17.56
N SER A 7 -19.68 17.74 17.88
CA SER A 7 -19.32 18.71 16.86
C SER A 7 -18.17 18.09 16.07
N ILE A 8 -18.52 17.40 15.02
CA ILE A 8 -17.56 17.07 13.98
C ILE A 8 -17.09 18.44 13.49
N PRO A 9 -15.80 18.75 13.60
CA PRO A 9 -15.29 19.99 13.03
C PRO A 9 -15.76 20.04 11.58
N SER A 10 -16.50 21.05 11.22
CA SER A 10 -16.93 21.25 9.85
C SER A 10 -15.70 21.62 9.04
N TYR A 11 -15.08 20.62 8.41
CA TYR A 11 -14.06 20.91 7.42
C TYR A 11 -14.74 21.47 6.19
N THR A 12 -14.31 22.63 5.75
CA THR A 12 -14.70 23.15 4.45
C THR A 12 -14.11 22.23 3.36
N VAL A 13 -14.67 22.28 2.17
CA VAL A 13 -14.17 21.51 1.02
C VAL A 13 -12.71 21.81 0.72
N GLU A 14 -12.19 22.93 1.21
CA GLU A 14 -10.80 23.37 1.11
C GLU A 14 -9.88 22.67 2.12
N ASP A 15 -10.45 22.16 3.21
CA ASP A 15 -9.71 21.34 4.20
C ASP A 15 -9.64 19.89 3.73
N SER A 16 -9.12 19.68 2.53
CA SER A 16 -9.02 18.36 1.96
C SER A 16 -8.11 17.49 2.83
N LEU A 17 -8.59 16.30 3.16
CA LEU A 17 -7.82 15.28 3.88
C LEU A 17 -6.76 14.62 3.00
N ASN A 18 -6.57 15.12 1.78
CA ASN A 18 -5.60 14.60 0.84
C ASN A 18 -4.27 15.34 0.98
N ILE A 19 -3.19 14.60 1.04
CA ILE A 19 -1.84 15.15 0.97
C ILE A 19 -1.52 15.43 -0.50
N THR A 20 -1.29 16.70 -0.85
CA THR A 20 -0.92 17.08 -2.20
C THR A 20 0.54 16.75 -2.52
N PRO A 21 0.85 16.36 -3.76
CA PRO A 21 2.25 16.19 -4.18
C PRO A 21 3.02 17.51 -4.16
N GLY A 22 4.29 17.47 -3.81
CA GLY A 22 5.18 18.62 -3.89
C GLY A 22 5.92 18.95 -2.60
N LEU A 23 6.54 20.12 -2.54
CA LEU A 23 7.38 20.57 -1.42
C LEU A 23 6.61 20.69 -0.10
N ASN A 24 5.32 20.95 -0.13
CA ASN A 24 4.47 21.09 1.04
C ASN A 24 3.96 19.76 1.59
N LYS A 25 4.18 18.66 0.91
CA LYS A 25 3.70 17.32 1.32
C LYS A 25 4.06 16.98 2.76
N TYR A 26 5.30 17.24 3.14
CA TYR A 26 5.77 16.95 4.51
C TYR A 26 5.12 17.86 5.56
N ARG A 27 4.90 19.11 5.25
CA ARG A 27 4.24 20.07 6.17
C ARG A 27 2.78 19.70 6.37
N GLU A 28 2.07 19.36 5.30
CA GLU A 28 0.68 18.92 5.35
C GLU A 28 0.56 17.60 6.13
N GLY A 29 1.48 16.66 5.94
CA GLY A 29 1.50 15.38 6.63
C GLY A 29 1.70 15.46 8.14
N TYR A 30 2.19 16.61 8.67
CA TYR A 30 2.36 16.85 10.10
C TYR A 30 1.28 17.74 10.71
N SER A 31 0.31 18.19 9.94
CA SER A 31 -0.81 18.99 10.44
C SER A 31 -1.99 18.13 10.88
N VAL A 32 -2.71 18.56 11.90
CA VAL A 32 -4.01 17.98 12.24
C VAL A 32 -5.02 18.40 11.14
N PRO A 33 -5.80 17.47 10.56
CA PRO A 33 -6.09 16.10 10.99
C PRO A 33 -5.16 15.00 10.44
N PHE A 34 -4.18 15.33 9.59
CA PHE A 34 -3.32 14.34 8.93
C PHE A 34 -2.53 13.47 9.92
N ASP A 35 -2.06 14.04 11.02
CA ASP A 35 -1.39 13.29 12.07
C ASP A 35 -2.28 12.21 12.68
N THR A 36 -3.55 12.51 12.93
CA THR A 36 -4.51 11.56 13.48
C THR A 36 -4.78 10.42 12.50
N HIS A 37 -4.97 10.73 11.22
CA HIS A 37 -5.20 9.71 10.19
C HIS A 37 -3.97 8.81 10.00
N ARG A 38 -2.78 9.41 9.99
CA ARG A 38 -1.54 8.65 9.89
C ARG A 38 -1.32 7.75 11.10
N SER A 39 -1.56 8.24 12.31
CA SER A 39 -1.46 7.43 13.53
C SER A 39 -2.39 6.23 13.48
N ARG A 40 -3.65 6.43 13.08
CA ARG A 40 -4.60 5.35 12.90
C ARG A 40 -4.19 4.36 11.81
N ALA A 41 -3.69 4.85 10.68
CA ALA A 41 -3.19 3.99 9.61
C ALA A 41 -2.03 3.11 10.10
N ASN A 42 -1.09 3.68 10.83
CA ASN A 42 0.02 2.95 11.42
C ASN A 42 -0.46 1.91 12.44
N ASP A 43 -1.43 2.25 13.30
CA ASP A 43 -2.03 1.31 14.25
C ASP A 43 -2.68 0.11 13.52
N GLU A 44 -3.38 0.35 12.41
CA GLU A 44 -3.98 -0.73 11.63
C GLU A 44 -2.93 -1.56 10.89
N ILE A 45 -1.86 -0.93 10.38
CA ILE A 45 -0.72 -1.64 9.81
C ILE A 45 -0.09 -2.56 10.86
N ASP A 46 0.13 -2.08 12.06
CA ASP A 46 0.76 -2.87 13.12
C ASP A 46 -0.11 -4.06 13.58
N LYS A 47 -1.43 -3.90 13.59
CA LYS A 47 -2.39 -4.94 13.97
C LYS A 47 -2.66 -5.97 12.87
N ALA A 48 -2.49 -5.59 11.60
CA ALA A 48 -2.81 -6.46 10.48
C ALA A 48 -1.97 -7.74 10.49
N GLN A 49 -2.59 -8.84 10.13
CA GLN A 49 -1.92 -10.15 10.04
C GLN A 49 -1.38 -10.43 8.63
N ARG A 50 -1.88 -9.73 7.63
CA ARG A 50 -1.49 -9.85 6.22
C ARG A 50 -1.80 -8.56 5.48
N TYR A 51 -1.16 -8.35 4.35
CA TYR A 51 -1.34 -7.14 3.56
C TYR A 51 -1.71 -7.46 2.12
N ILE A 52 -2.57 -6.63 1.55
CA ILE A 52 -2.77 -6.52 0.11
C ILE A 52 -2.38 -5.10 -0.27
N ILE A 53 -1.38 -4.98 -1.13
CA ILE A 53 -0.78 -3.71 -1.51
C ILE A 53 -1.02 -3.50 -3.00
N ILE A 54 -1.76 -2.45 -3.36
CA ILE A 54 -2.17 -2.19 -4.72
C ILE A 54 -1.63 -0.83 -5.17
N GLY A 55 -0.83 -0.81 -6.24
CA GLY A 55 -0.33 0.40 -6.86
C GLY A 55 0.60 1.26 -5.98
N TYR A 56 1.15 0.70 -4.90
CA TYR A 56 2.03 1.42 -3.98
C TYR A 56 3.50 1.20 -4.30
N GLY A 57 4.21 2.30 -4.52
CA GLY A 57 5.61 2.28 -4.96
C GLY A 57 6.66 2.30 -3.85
N PHE A 58 6.26 2.31 -2.58
CA PHE A 58 7.16 2.46 -1.43
C PHE A 58 7.99 3.75 -1.50
N GLY A 59 7.30 4.88 -1.65
CA GLY A 59 7.88 6.23 -1.70
C GLY A 59 7.30 7.19 -0.67
N ASP A 60 6.54 6.71 0.30
CA ASP A 60 5.92 7.51 1.35
C ASP A 60 6.49 7.16 2.72
N ASP A 61 7.49 7.92 3.16
CA ASP A 61 8.20 7.68 4.43
C ASP A 61 7.28 7.63 5.66
N HIS A 62 6.09 8.25 5.59
CA HIS A 62 5.16 8.27 6.71
C HIS A 62 4.45 6.94 6.95
N LEU A 63 4.20 6.16 5.90
CA LEU A 63 3.57 4.84 5.99
C LEU A 63 4.61 3.71 5.96
N GLU A 64 5.75 3.97 5.32
CA GLU A 64 6.74 2.94 5.05
C GLU A 64 7.36 2.36 6.32
N THR A 65 7.65 3.18 7.31
CA THR A 65 8.39 2.73 8.50
C THR A 65 7.67 1.57 9.17
N HIS A 66 6.38 1.70 9.44
CA HIS A 66 5.58 0.64 10.05
C HIS A 66 5.39 -0.55 9.10
N LEU A 67 5.01 -0.28 7.85
CA LEU A 67 4.77 -1.34 6.86
C LEU A 67 6.03 -2.19 6.61
N ILE A 68 7.16 -1.56 6.35
CA ILE A 68 8.43 -2.26 6.10
C ILE A 68 8.87 -3.06 7.32
N GLN A 69 8.69 -2.51 8.52
CA GLN A 69 8.99 -3.24 9.75
C GLN A 69 8.18 -4.53 9.87
N GLN A 70 6.89 -4.48 9.57
CA GLN A 70 6.01 -5.64 9.61
C GLN A 70 6.35 -6.67 8.51
N LEU A 71 6.66 -6.20 7.30
CA LEU A 71 7.10 -7.07 6.21
C LEU A 71 8.44 -7.77 6.53
N ASN A 72 9.39 -7.05 7.10
CA ASN A 72 10.66 -7.61 7.56
C ASN A 72 10.48 -8.59 8.73
N ALA A 73 9.44 -8.40 9.56
CA ALA A 73 9.07 -9.34 10.61
C ALA A 73 8.41 -10.63 10.06
N GLY A 74 8.23 -10.74 8.75
CA GLY A 74 7.72 -11.95 8.09
C GLY A 74 6.21 -11.98 7.88
N LYS A 75 5.50 -10.89 8.10
CA LYS A 75 4.06 -10.86 7.79
C LYS A 75 3.82 -11.00 6.29
N PRO A 76 2.86 -11.85 5.87
CA PRO A 76 2.63 -12.11 4.46
C PRO A 76 1.99 -10.92 3.75
N ALA A 77 2.41 -10.69 2.50
CA ALA A 77 1.88 -9.64 1.66
C ALA A 77 1.76 -10.07 0.20
N LEU A 78 0.70 -9.60 -0.46
CA LEU A 78 0.54 -9.65 -1.90
C LEU A 78 0.64 -8.23 -2.45
N ILE A 79 1.47 -8.03 -3.46
CA ILE A 79 1.65 -6.75 -4.13
C ILE A 79 1.12 -6.86 -5.56
N PHE A 80 0.23 -5.96 -5.94
CA PHE A 80 -0.31 -5.84 -7.28
C PHE A 80 0.07 -4.48 -7.83
N THR A 81 0.86 -4.44 -8.90
CA THR A 81 1.32 -3.20 -9.49
C THR A 81 1.67 -3.39 -10.97
N HIS A 82 1.57 -2.32 -11.75
CA HIS A 82 2.06 -2.35 -13.12
C HIS A 82 3.58 -2.58 -13.17
N SER A 83 4.33 -1.85 -12.35
CA SER A 83 5.78 -1.98 -12.27
C SER A 83 6.26 -1.89 -10.82
N LEU A 84 7.27 -2.68 -10.48
CA LEU A 84 7.92 -2.62 -9.18
C LEU A 84 8.97 -1.50 -9.17
N SER A 85 8.96 -0.68 -8.13
CA SER A 85 10.09 0.20 -7.84
C SER A 85 11.30 -0.63 -7.39
N ALA A 86 12.50 -0.07 -7.49
CA ALA A 86 13.71 -0.75 -7.02
C ALA A 86 13.62 -1.12 -5.54
N LYS A 87 13.00 -0.28 -4.73
CA LYS A 87 12.77 -0.52 -3.30
C LYS A 87 11.78 -1.67 -3.07
N ALA A 88 10.66 -1.68 -3.80
CA ALA A 88 9.67 -2.76 -3.74
C ALA A 88 10.30 -4.10 -4.17
N GLU A 89 11.08 -4.11 -5.22
CA GLU A 89 11.77 -5.32 -5.68
C GLU A 89 12.75 -5.86 -4.64
N SER A 90 13.52 -4.99 -4.01
CA SER A 90 14.42 -5.36 -2.91
C SER A 90 13.68 -5.95 -1.72
N LEU A 91 12.52 -5.39 -1.35
CA LEU A 91 11.67 -5.94 -0.29
C LEU A 91 11.13 -7.33 -0.65
N VAL A 92 10.63 -7.51 -1.86
CA VAL A 92 10.12 -8.81 -2.33
C VAL A 92 11.20 -9.88 -2.29
N LYS A 93 12.42 -9.55 -2.74
CA LYS A 93 13.56 -10.48 -2.72
C LYS A 93 14.08 -10.75 -1.32
N GLY A 94 14.01 -9.77 -0.42
CA GLY A 94 14.52 -9.88 0.95
C GLY A 94 13.56 -10.52 1.95
N CYS A 95 12.26 -10.54 1.68
CA CYS A 95 11.24 -11.00 2.60
C CYS A 95 10.50 -12.23 2.05
N SER A 96 10.61 -13.36 2.70
CA SER A 96 10.02 -14.63 2.23
C SER A 96 8.49 -14.65 2.18
N GLY A 97 7.83 -13.78 2.93
CA GLY A 97 6.37 -13.69 2.99
C GLY A 97 5.72 -12.86 1.89
N ILE A 98 6.50 -12.23 1.00
CA ILE A 98 5.97 -11.32 -0.01
C ILE A 98 5.93 -11.99 -1.38
N THR A 99 4.79 -11.84 -2.06
CA THR A 99 4.65 -12.20 -3.48
C THR A 99 4.14 -10.99 -4.24
N ALA A 100 4.81 -10.64 -5.32
CA ALA A 100 4.43 -9.53 -6.20
C ALA A 100 3.94 -10.03 -7.55
N PHE A 101 2.88 -9.41 -8.02
CA PHE A 101 2.31 -9.57 -9.35
C PHE A 101 2.49 -8.26 -10.10
N CYS A 102 3.27 -8.27 -11.15
CA CYS A 102 3.49 -7.09 -11.97
C CYS A 102 3.41 -7.40 -13.46
N HIS A 103 3.19 -6.35 -14.26
CA HIS A 103 3.13 -6.47 -15.71
C HIS A 103 4.49 -6.94 -16.27
N ALA A 104 4.44 -7.86 -17.21
CA ALA A 104 5.61 -8.29 -17.98
C ALA A 104 5.54 -7.76 -19.42
N ASN A 105 4.94 -8.52 -20.33
CA ASN A 105 4.73 -8.14 -21.72
C ASN A 105 3.28 -8.36 -22.11
N SER A 106 2.70 -7.49 -22.93
CA SER A 106 1.29 -7.62 -23.37
C SER A 106 0.33 -7.90 -22.22
N ASN A 107 -0.28 -9.07 -22.16
CA ASN A 107 -1.17 -9.51 -21.09
C ASN A 107 -0.50 -10.51 -20.13
N ASP A 108 0.80 -10.51 -20.07
CA ASP A 108 1.54 -11.43 -19.22
C ASP A 108 1.74 -10.84 -17.81
N THR A 109 1.71 -11.70 -16.82
CA THR A 109 2.02 -11.31 -15.44
C THR A 109 3.34 -11.93 -15.00
N LYS A 110 4.24 -11.10 -14.53
CA LYS A 110 5.42 -11.55 -13.80
C LYS A 110 5.07 -11.75 -12.33
N VAL A 111 5.31 -12.94 -11.81
CA VAL A 111 5.18 -13.26 -10.40
C VAL A 111 6.56 -13.39 -9.80
N LEU A 112 6.81 -12.62 -8.75
CA LEU A 112 8.10 -12.52 -8.09
C LEU A 112 7.95 -12.74 -6.59
N ASN A 113 8.79 -13.60 -6.03
CA ASN A 113 8.98 -13.72 -4.58
C ASN A 113 10.47 -13.86 -4.24
N SER A 114 10.81 -14.14 -3.00
CA SER A 114 12.22 -14.22 -2.56
C SER A 114 13.05 -15.31 -3.24
N SER A 115 12.40 -16.36 -3.79
CA SER A 115 13.08 -17.53 -4.34
C SER A 115 12.76 -17.81 -5.80
N THR A 116 11.71 -17.20 -6.33
CA THR A 116 11.17 -17.57 -7.65
C THR A 116 10.77 -16.32 -8.43
N GLU A 117 11.03 -16.35 -9.72
CA GLU A 117 10.50 -15.40 -10.70
C GLU A 117 9.95 -16.19 -11.87
N VAL A 118 8.65 -16.04 -12.16
CA VAL A 118 7.99 -16.70 -13.27
C VAL A 118 7.13 -15.73 -14.05
N VAL A 119 6.93 -15.98 -15.32
CA VAL A 119 6.01 -15.24 -16.18
C VAL A 119 4.84 -16.13 -16.54
N LEU A 120 3.64 -15.66 -16.22
CA LEU A 120 2.38 -16.29 -16.58
C LEU A 120 1.89 -15.66 -17.89
N ALA A 121 2.00 -16.41 -18.98
CA ALA A 121 1.64 -15.92 -20.30
C ALA A 121 0.12 -15.83 -20.48
N GLY A 122 -0.35 -14.72 -21.04
CA GLY A 122 -1.75 -14.52 -21.39
C GLY A 122 -2.69 -14.33 -20.21
N ILE A 123 -2.18 -14.14 -19.00
CA ILE A 123 -2.98 -13.93 -17.79
C ILE A 123 -2.57 -12.62 -17.14
N ASN A 124 -3.56 -11.75 -16.97
CA ASN A 124 -3.34 -10.39 -16.46
C ASN A 124 -3.69 -10.30 -14.96
N LEU A 125 -2.90 -10.94 -14.09
CA LEU A 125 -3.14 -10.95 -12.64
C LEU A 125 -2.55 -9.75 -11.89
N TRP A 126 -1.73 -8.93 -12.52
CA TRP A 126 -1.20 -7.71 -11.90
C TRP A 126 -2.26 -6.61 -11.77
N ASP A 127 -3.30 -6.66 -12.60
CA ASP A 127 -4.49 -5.81 -12.48
C ASP A 127 -5.47 -6.48 -11.51
N ILE A 128 -5.79 -5.79 -10.43
CA ILE A 128 -6.65 -6.34 -9.37
C ILE A 128 -8.06 -6.67 -9.88
N HIS A 129 -8.58 -5.96 -10.88
CA HIS A 129 -9.90 -6.26 -11.46
C HIS A 129 -9.89 -7.57 -12.24
N GLU A 130 -8.84 -7.80 -13.00
CA GLU A 130 -8.69 -9.05 -13.76
C GLU A 130 -8.37 -10.21 -12.81
N MET A 131 -7.55 -9.97 -11.79
CA MET A 131 -7.25 -10.96 -10.76
C MET A 131 -8.50 -11.44 -10.02
N ILE A 132 -9.41 -10.54 -9.68
CA ILE A 132 -10.68 -10.89 -9.03
C ILE A 132 -11.53 -11.77 -9.95
N LYS A 133 -11.60 -11.48 -11.24
CA LYS A 133 -12.37 -12.30 -12.21
C LYS A 133 -11.81 -13.71 -12.39
N GLU A 134 -10.49 -13.84 -12.34
CA GLU A 134 -9.82 -15.13 -12.54
C GLU A 134 -9.86 -16.03 -11.29
N VAL A 135 -9.92 -15.46 -10.10
CA VAL A 135 -9.80 -16.19 -8.83
C VAL A 135 -11.15 -16.40 -8.15
N PHE A 136 -12.11 -15.49 -8.36
CA PHE A 136 -13.44 -15.49 -7.74
C PHE A 136 -14.57 -15.49 -8.76
#